data_7409ea742cfab6ef8d98fe2eed3cd248
#
_entry.id   7409ea742cfab6ef8d98fe2eed3cd248
#
_cell.length_a   1.000
_cell.length_b   1.000
_cell.length_c   1.000
_cell.angle_alpha   90.00
_cell.angle_beta   90.00
_cell.angle_gamma   90.00
#
_symmetry.space_group_name_H-M   'P 1'
#
loop_
_entity.id
_entity.type
_entity.pdbx_description
1 polymer ?
#
loop_
_entity_poly.entity_id
_entity_poly.type
_entity_poly.pdbx_seq_one_letter_code
_entity_poly.pdbx_strand_id
1 'polypeptide(L)'
;TLATLTAWHMLVERARVKAGEDVLVLAAGSGVGSSAVQIAKLSGARVIATAGSEEKVKLALDLGADHAINYLERDFLQEVRRITGKRGVDVVVEHVGTDTWEKSVGCLARGGRLVICGTTSGAEGKTNLWQLFAKQLNLIGSYGGTRRELQTVLKLVADGRLRPVVDRSMPLEQAAEAQWLLQERRHFGKLILNP
;
A
#
# COMPACT_ATOMS: atom_id res chain seq x y z
N THR A 1 4.33 -13.52 -5.86
CA THR A 1 5.43 -13.47 -4.87
C THR A 1 6.12 -12.13 -4.81
N LEU A 2 6.53 -11.50 -5.94
CA LEU A 2 7.28 -10.24 -5.93
C LEU A 2 6.55 -9.10 -5.19
N ALA A 3 5.26 -8.89 -5.45
CA ALA A 3 4.48 -7.83 -4.81
C ALA A 3 4.40 -8.01 -3.29
N THR A 4 4.19 -9.24 -2.82
CA THR A 4 4.13 -9.57 -1.39
C THR A 4 5.50 -9.42 -0.71
N LEU A 5 6.58 -9.83 -1.39
CA LEU A 5 7.95 -9.60 -0.93
C LEU A 5 8.26 -8.10 -0.81
N THR A 6 7.89 -7.32 -1.82
CA THR A 6 8.06 -5.86 -1.80
C THR A 6 7.32 -5.23 -0.62
N ALA A 7 6.05 -5.57 -0.43
CA ALA A 7 5.26 -5.05 0.69
C ALA A 7 5.84 -5.47 2.07
N TRP A 8 6.36 -6.70 2.17
CA TRP A 8 7.05 -7.18 3.36
C TRP A 8 8.29 -6.34 3.65
N HIS A 9 9.18 -6.19 2.66
CA HIS A 9 10.38 -5.39 2.80
C HIS A 9 10.08 -3.95 3.21
N MET A 10 9.08 -3.33 2.57
CA MET A 10 8.62 -1.97 2.91
C MET A 10 8.20 -1.84 4.37
N LEU A 11 7.31 -2.70 4.82
CA LEU A 11 6.67 -2.57 6.13
C LEU A 11 7.53 -3.11 7.26
N VAL A 12 8.12 -4.30 7.10
CA VAL A 12 8.82 -5.00 8.18
C VAL A 12 10.27 -4.51 8.30
N GLU A 13 11.01 -4.50 7.20
CA GLU A 13 12.44 -4.18 7.24
C GLU A 13 12.70 -2.67 7.19
N ARG A 14 12.02 -1.96 6.27
CA ARG A 14 12.30 -0.54 6.05
C ARG A 14 11.54 0.36 7.03
N ALA A 15 10.22 0.26 7.07
CA ALA A 15 9.40 1.06 7.98
C ALA A 15 9.38 0.54 9.42
N ARG A 16 9.69 -0.75 9.64
CA ARG A 16 9.67 -1.40 10.96
C ARG A 16 8.35 -1.15 11.68
N VAL A 17 7.26 -1.51 11.01
CA VAL A 17 5.90 -1.35 11.54
C VAL A 17 5.74 -2.08 12.88
N LYS A 18 5.01 -1.45 13.80
CA LYS A 18 4.79 -1.99 15.15
C LYS A 18 3.30 -2.18 15.42
N ALA A 19 2.98 -3.08 16.33
CA ALA A 19 1.62 -3.24 16.81
C ALA A 19 1.10 -1.94 17.44
N GLY A 20 -0.16 -1.61 17.14
CA GLY A 20 -0.83 -0.39 17.61
C GLY A 20 -0.56 0.85 16.77
N GLU A 21 0.33 0.79 15.76
CA GLU A 21 0.54 1.92 14.83
C GLU A 21 -0.60 2.05 13.82
N ASP A 22 -0.83 3.28 13.36
CA ASP A 22 -1.71 3.60 12.23
C ASP A 22 -0.92 3.54 10.92
N VAL A 23 -1.37 2.74 9.97
CA VAL A 23 -0.74 2.56 8.66
C VAL A 23 -1.70 2.99 7.56
N LEU A 24 -1.28 3.95 6.74
CA LEU A 24 -1.97 4.32 5.49
C LEU A 24 -1.39 3.51 4.34
N VAL A 25 -2.22 2.75 3.64
CA VAL A 25 -1.85 2.00 2.44
C VAL A 25 -2.51 2.62 1.22
N LEU A 26 -1.71 3.20 0.32
CA LEU A 26 -2.24 3.73 -0.94
C LEU A 26 -2.51 2.62 -1.94
N ALA A 27 -3.51 2.85 -2.81
CA ALA A 27 -3.89 1.96 -3.90
C ALA A 27 -3.98 0.47 -3.46
N ALA A 28 -4.81 0.20 -2.44
CA ALA A 28 -5.00 -1.14 -1.86
C ALA A 28 -5.42 -2.21 -2.90
N GLY A 29 -5.99 -1.79 -4.04
CA GLY A 29 -6.33 -2.68 -5.15
C GLY A 29 -5.14 -3.15 -6.00
N SER A 30 -3.93 -2.65 -5.74
CA SER A 30 -2.71 -3.11 -6.41
C SER A 30 -2.15 -4.38 -5.76
N GLY A 31 -1.23 -5.05 -6.45
CA GLY A 31 -0.57 -6.23 -5.87
C GLY A 31 0.26 -5.92 -4.61
N VAL A 32 0.94 -4.75 -4.58
CA VAL A 32 1.69 -4.30 -3.40
C VAL A 32 0.72 -3.83 -2.31
N GLY A 33 -0.28 -3.03 -2.67
CA GLY A 33 -1.26 -2.49 -1.71
C GLY A 33 -2.06 -3.58 -1.00
N SER A 34 -2.59 -4.57 -1.76
CA SER A 34 -3.35 -5.69 -1.17
C SER A 34 -2.51 -6.57 -0.24
N SER A 35 -1.22 -6.74 -0.56
CA SER A 35 -0.27 -7.42 0.33
C SER A 35 0.08 -6.57 1.55
N ALA A 36 0.26 -5.24 1.37
CA ALA A 36 0.59 -4.32 2.45
C ALA A 36 -0.53 -4.23 3.51
N VAL A 37 -1.81 -4.22 3.10
CA VAL A 37 -2.95 -4.29 4.02
C VAL A 37 -2.82 -5.51 4.93
N GLN A 38 -2.63 -6.70 4.35
CA GLN A 38 -2.54 -7.95 5.13
C GLN A 38 -1.31 -7.97 6.05
N ILE A 39 -0.14 -7.53 5.56
CA ILE A 39 1.10 -7.52 6.34
C ILE A 39 1.01 -6.53 7.50
N ALA A 40 0.45 -5.34 7.29
CA ALA A 40 0.24 -4.37 8.36
C ALA A 40 -0.72 -4.92 9.44
N LYS A 41 -1.81 -5.57 9.02
CA LYS A 41 -2.73 -6.26 9.95
C LYS A 41 -2.03 -7.40 10.72
N LEU A 42 -1.25 -8.22 10.02
CA LEU A 42 -0.46 -9.29 10.64
C LEU A 42 0.53 -8.76 11.68
N SER A 43 1.03 -7.53 11.47
CA SER A 43 1.91 -6.83 12.42
C SER A 43 1.17 -6.17 13.58
N GLY A 44 -0.16 -6.26 13.66
CA GLY A 44 -0.98 -5.67 14.71
C GLY A 44 -1.27 -4.17 14.55
N ALA A 45 -1.11 -3.63 13.34
CA ALA A 45 -1.42 -2.23 13.04
C ALA A 45 -2.90 -2.00 12.76
N ARG A 46 -3.36 -0.76 12.97
CA ARG A 46 -4.63 -0.26 12.43
C ARG A 46 -4.40 0.25 11.01
N VAL A 47 -5.14 -0.29 10.05
CA VAL A 47 -4.92 -0.03 8.62
C VAL A 47 -6.00 0.88 8.06
N ILE A 48 -5.57 1.97 7.43
CA ILE A 48 -6.38 2.85 6.60
C ILE A 48 -5.94 2.63 5.14
N ALA A 49 -6.84 2.19 4.28
CA ALA A 49 -6.56 1.90 2.88
C ALA A 49 -7.16 2.98 1.96
N THR A 50 -6.58 3.18 0.77
CA THR A 50 -7.22 3.98 -0.28
C THR A 50 -7.50 3.13 -1.52
N ALA A 51 -8.62 3.36 -2.19
CA ALA A 51 -9.02 2.67 -3.41
C ALA A 51 -9.77 3.63 -4.35
N GLY A 52 -9.90 3.27 -5.63
CA GLY A 52 -10.50 4.13 -6.66
C GLY A 52 -11.95 3.78 -7.03
N SER A 53 -12.64 2.97 -6.23
CA SER A 53 -14.07 2.70 -6.38
C SER A 53 -14.65 2.13 -5.09
N GLU A 54 -15.96 2.22 -4.91
CA GLU A 54 -16.64 1.65 -3.74
C GLU A 54 -16.50 0.12 -3.67
N GLU A 55 -16.52 -0.56 -4.83
CA GLU A 55 -16.24 -2.00 -4.89
C GLU A 55 -14.86 -2.33 -4.32
N LYS A 56 -13.82 -1.59 -4.74
CA LYS A 56 -12.45 -1.79 -4.25
C LYS A 56 -12.28 -1.38 -2.78
N VAL A 57 -13.04 -0.39 -2.31
CA VAL A 57 -13.14 -0.04 -0.89
C VAL A 57 -13.63 -1.24 -0.09
N LYS A 58 -14.71 -1.87 -0.52
CA LYS A 58 -15.25 -3.08 0.12
C LYS A 58 -14.22 -4.21 0.14
N LEU A 59 -13.57 -4.49 -1.00
CA LEU A 59 -12.53 -5.52 -1.08
C LEU A 59 -11.32 -5.22 -0.15
N ALA A 60 -10.95 -3.95 0.02
CA ALA A 60 -9.89 -3.57 0.96
C ALA A 60 -10.29 -3.82 2.42
N LEU A 61 -11.55 -3.56 2.78
CA LEU A 61 -12.11 -3.90 4.11
C LEU A 61 -12.14 -5.42 4.32
N ASP A 62 -12.56 -6.19 3.32
CA ASP A 62 -12.59 -7.66 3.38
C ASP A 62 -11.16 -8.27 3.54
N LEU A 63 -10.12 -7.57 3.06
CA LEU A 63 -8.72 -7.93 3.30
C LEU A 63 -8.22 -7.61 4.71
N GLY A 64 -9.03 -6.93 5.50
CA GLY A 64 -8.73 -6.60 6.90
C GLY A 64 -8.35 -5.14 7.14
N ALA A 65 -8.52 -4.22 6.19
CA ALA A 65 -8.38 -2.79 6.49
C ALA A 65 -9.46 -2.36 7.50
N ASP A 66 -9.09 -1.55 8.49
CA ASP A 66 -10.04 -1.04 9.50
C ASP A 66 -10.88 0.11 8.93
N HIS A 67 -10.29 0.85 7.98
CA HIS A 67 -10.95 1.90 7.20
C HIS A 67 -10.49 1.85 5.75
N ALA A 68 -11.37 2.21 4.83
CA ALA A 68 -11.02 2.37 3.43
C ALA A 68 -11.67 3.63 2.85
N ILE A 69 -10.94 4.34 2.00
CA ILE A 69 -11.29 5.65 1.46
C ILE A 69 -11.35 5.56 -0.05
N ASN A 70 -12.48 5.93 -0.65
CA ASN A 70 -12.56 6.17 -2.07
C ASN A 70 -11.93 7.53 -2.40
N TYR A 71 -10.70 7.52 -2.94
CA TYR A 71 -9.95 8.75 -3.21
C TYR A 71 -10.49 9.55 -4.41
N LEU A 72 -11.39 8.98 -5.22
CA LEU A 72 -12.07 9.72 -6.29
C LEU A 72 -13.21 10.60 -5.76
N GLU A 73 -13.79 10.24 -4.61
CA GLU A 73 -14.91 10.94 -4.00
C GLU A 73 -14.50 11.81 -2.82
N ARG A 74 -13.43 11.43 -2.13
CA ARG A 74 -12.99 12.07 -0.89
C ARG A 74 -11.50 12.37 -0.89
N ASP A 75 -11.13 13.52 -0.36
CA ASP A 75 -9.72 13.84 -0.13
C ASP A 75 -9.17 12.94 0.99
N PHE A 76 -8.24 12.04 0.63
CA PHE A 76 -7.74 11.07 1.58
C PHE A 76 -6.93 11.70 2.73
N LEU A 77 -6.31 12.88 2.54
CA LEU A 77 -5.62 13.59 3.63
C LEU A 77 -6.62 14.06 4.69
N GLN A 78 -7.76 14.61 4.26
CA GLN A 78 -8.80 15.06 5.17
C GLN A 78 -9.44 13.88 5.91
N GLU A 79 -9.71 12.79 5.20
CA GLU A 79 -10.27 11.57 5.79
C GLU A 79 -9.30 10.92 6.79
N VAL A 80 -8.02 10.81 6.48
CA VAL A 80 -7.00 10.33 7.41
C VAL A 80 -6.96 11.20 8.67
N ARG A 81 -7.01 12.52 8.53
CA ARG A 81 -7.09 13.44 9.68
C ARG A 81 -8.35 13.22 10.51
N ARG A 82 -9.49 13.00 9.89
CA ARG A 82 -10.75 12.70 10.56
C ARG A 82 -10.65 11.39 11.36
N ILE A 83 -10.18 10.31 10.71
CA ILE A 83 -10.06 8.96 11.30
C ILE A 83 -9.08 8.96 12.48
N THR A 84 -7.98 9.71 12.38
CA THR A 84 -6.92 9.75 13.40
C THR A 84 -7.05 10.88 14.41
N GLY A 85 -8.19 11.59 14.45
CA GLY A 85 -8.37 12.73 15.33
C GLY A 85 -7.35 13.86 15.11
N LYS A 86 -6.97 14.11 13.85
CA LYS A 86 -5.96 15.07 13.39
C LYS A 86 -4.50 14.72 13.73
N ARG A 87 -4.24 13.57 14.38
CA ARG A 87 -2.88 13.12 14.71
C ARG A 87 -2.05 12.80 13.46
N GLY A 88 -2.65 12.17 12.48
CA GLY A 88 -1.99 11.54 11.34
C GLY A 88 -1.61 10.08 11.60
N VAL A 89 -0.97 9.44 10.61
CA VAL A 89 -0.56 8.04 10.65
C VAL A 89 0.92 7.88 10.94
N ASP A 90 1.30 6.73 11.52
CA ASP A 90 2.69 6.43 11.86
C ASP A 90 3.48 5.96 10.63
N VAL A 91 2.82 5.26 9.71
CA VAL A 91 3.45 4.76 8.48
C VAL A 91 2.56 5.05 7.27
N VAL A 92 3.18 5.48 6.16
CA VAL A 92 2.55 5.54 4.84
C VAL A 92 3.28 4.58 3.90
N VAL A 93 2.53 3.68 3.26
CA VAL A 93 3.00 2.80 2.18
C VAL A 93 2.67 3.48 0.86
N GLU A 94 3.71 3.97 0.19
CA GLU A 94 3.62 4.78 -1.02
C GLU A 94 4.20 4.02 -2.23
N HIS A 95 3.51 4.05 -3.35
CA HIS A 95 4.00 3.51 -4.62
C HIS A 95 3.32 4.14 -5.85
N VAL A 96 2.61 5.24 -5.62
CA VAL A 96 1.92 6.01 -6.67
C VAL A 96 2.83 7.13 -7.18
N GLY A 97 3.40 7.93 -6.30
CA GLY A 97 4.36 8.97 -6.66
C GLY A 97 3.74 10.37 -6.76
N THR A 98 3.99 11.08 -7.87
CA THR A 98 3.69 12.51 -8.04
C THR A 98 2.29 12.92 -7.58
N ASP A 99 1.25 12.18 -7.96
CA ASP A 99 -0.15 12.56 -7.68
C ASP A 99 -0.53 12.49 -6.20
N THR A 100 0.21 11.70 -5.41
CA THR A 100 -0.15 11.42 -4.01
C THR A 100 0.89 11.91 -3.01
N TRP A 101 2.13 12.16 -3.45
CA TRP A 101 3.29 12.41 -2.60
C TRP A 101 3.07 13.48 -1.53
N GLU A 102 2.64 14.69 -1.92
CA GLU A 102 2.48 15.79 -0.99
C GLU A 102 1.42 15.48 0.08
N LYS A 103 0.30 14.88 -0.33
CA LYS A 103 -0.76 14.47 0.59
C LYS A 103 -0.32 13.33 1.49
N SER A 104 0.46 12.38 0.95
CA SER A 104 1.03 11.24 1.70
C SER A 104 1.95 11.73 2.82
N VAL A 105 2.85 12.66 2.52
CA VAL A 105 3.70 13.33 3.53
C VAL A 105 2.82 14.10 4.53
N GLY A 106 1.77 14.78 4.06
CA GLY A 106 0.82 15.52 4.88
C GLY A 106 0.04 14.66 5.88
N CYS A 107 -0.17 13.37 5.56
CA CYS A 107 -0.84 12.40 6.43
C CYS A 107 -0.01 11.95 7.64
N LEU A 108 1.32 12.13 7.61
CA LEU A 108 2.20 11.62 8.66
C LEU A 108 2.00 12.34 10.00
N ALA A 109 1.96 11.57 11.05
CA ALA A 109 2.08 12.02 12.43
C ALA A 109 3.52 12.48 12.74
N ARG A 110 3.77 13.07 13.92
CA ARG A 110 5.12 13.34 14.40
C ARG A 110 5.92 12.04 14.55
N GLY A 111 7.16 12.03 14.04
CA GLY A 111 8.01 10.84 13.99
C GLY A 111 7.58 9.80 12.93
N GLY A 112 6.59 10.13 12.12
CA GLY A 112 6.04 9.22 11.10
C GLY A 112 7.04 8.89 9.98
N ARG A 113 6.78 7.78 9.30
CA ARG A 113 7.62 7.21 8.25
C ARG A 113 6.83 7.01 6.98
N LEU A 114 7.32 7.54 5.86
CA LEU A 114 6.81 7.21 4.53
C LEU A 114 7.80 6.27 3.86
N VAL A 115 7.34 5.12 3.42
CA VAL A 115 8.14 4.16 2.66
C VAL A 115 7.63 4.06 1.24
N ILE A 116 8.53 4.27 0.25
CA ILE A 116 8.19 4.31 -1.18
C ILE A 116 8.96 3.23 -1.95
N CYS A 117 8.25 2.50 -2.85
CA CYS A 117 8.84 1.49 -3.71
C CYS A 117 8.51 1.64 -5.20
N GLY A 118 7.80 2.68 -5.59
CA GLY A 118 7.37 2.88 -6.97
C GLY A 118 6.82 4.28 -7.20
N THR A 119 6.74 4.67 -8.47
CA THR A 119 6.35 6.02 -8.92
C THR A 119 5.46 5.95 -10.16
N THR A 120 4.33 5.24 -10.07
CA THR A 120 3.46 4.95 -11.23
C THR A 120 2.82 6.19 -11.85
N SER A 121 2.62 7.27 -11.09
CA SER A 121 2.09 8.54 -11.59
C SER A 121 3.17 9.59 -11.91
N GLY A 122 4.44 9.27 -11.65
CA GLY A 122 5.57 10.18 -11.88
C GLY A 122 6.60 10.11 -10.76
N ALA A 123 7.85 10.45 -11.07
CA ALA A 123 9.00 10.28 -10.19
C ALA A 123 9.34 11.53 -9.35
N GLU A 124 8.65 12.64 -9.56
CA GLU A 124 8.93 13.90 -8.86
C GLU A 124 7.85 14.19 -7.83
N GLY A 125 8.26 14.70 -6.67
CA GLY A 125 7.35 15.09 -5.60
C GLY A 125 7.94 16.23 -4.75
N LYS A 126 7.13 17.23 -4.41
CA LYS A 126 7.54 18.33 -3.54
C LYS A 126 7.38 17.95 -2.08
N THR A 127 8.38 18.27 -1.27
CA THR A 127 8.34 18.05 0.18
C THR A 127 8.52 19.38 0.90
N ASN A 128 7.59 19.70 1.81
CA ASN A 128 7.74 20.85 2.70
C ASN A 128 8.81 20.55 3.74
N LEU A 129 9.98 21.17 3.59
CA LEU A 129 11.15 20.92 4.46
C LEU A 129 10.90 21.34 5.92
N TRP A 130 10.12 22.39 6.16
CA TRP A 130 9.73 22.78 7.49
C TRP A 130 8.89 21.69 8.17
N GLN A 131 7.91 21.14 7.47
CA GLN A 131 7.12 20.02 7.97
C GLN A 131 7.98 18.78 8.24
N LEU A 132 8.94 18.49 7.34
CA LEU A 132 9.86 17.37 7.47
C LEU A 132 10.63 17.41 8.79
N PHE A 133 11.32 18.53 9.08
CA PHE A 133 12.11 18.62 10.32
C PHE A 133 11.25 18.86 11.57
N ALA A 134 10.21 19.72 11.50
CA ALA A 134 9.39 20.04 12.66
C ALA A 134 8.61 18.82 13.17
N LYS A 135 8.15 17.95 12.28
CA LYS A 135 7.51 16.68 12.63
C LYS A 135 8.48 15.52 12.79
N GLN A 136 9.78 15.69 12.52
CA GLN A 136 10.82 14.64 12.56
C GLN A 136 10.47 13.44 11.67
N LEU A 137 10.06 13.71 10.43
CA LEU A 137 9.62 12.68 9.49
C LEU A 137 10.78 11.89 8.90
N ASN A 138 10.52 10.63 8.53
CA ASN A 138 11.44 9.77 7.81
C ASN A 138 10.85 9.42 6.43
N LEU A 139 11.53 9.80 5.36
CA LEU A 139 11.19 9.44 3.99
C LEU A 139 12.16 8.35 3.53
N ILE A 140 11.65 7.15 3.25
CA ILE A 140 12.45 5.94 3.13
C ILE A 140 12.23 5.31 1.76
N GLY A 141 13.30 5.16 0.98
CA GLY A 141 13.28 4.35 -0.24
C GLY A 141 13.30 2.86 0.08
N SER A 142 12.58 2.06 -0.71
CA SER A 142 12.53 0.61 -0.61
C SER A 142 12.60 -0.01 -1.99
N TYR A 143 13.41 -1.04 -2.17
CA TYR A 143 13.54 -1.74 -3.45
C TYR A 143 13.72 -3.24 -3.25
N GLY A 144 12.81 -4.02 -3.83
CA GLY A 144 12.87 -5.48 -3.81
C GLY A 144 12.68 -6.08 -2.41
N GLY A 145 13.55 -7.00 -2.08
CA GLY A 145 13.63 -7.72 -0.82
C GLY A 145 14.70 -8.82 -0.91
N THR A 146 15.09 -9.38 0.23
CA THR A 146 16.12 -10.41 0.32
C THR A 146 15.57 -11.83 0.11
N ARG A 147 16.44 -12.79 -0.17
CA ARG A 147 16.07 -14.21 -0.24
C ARG A 147 15.48 -14.72 1.08
N ARG A 148 16.00 -14.27 2.21
CA ARG A 148 15.51 -14.64 3.55
C ARG A 148 14.09 -14.16 3.77
N GLU A 149 13.80 -12.93 3.38
CA GLU A 149 12.43 -12.38 3.46
C GLU A 149 11.48 -13.13 2.54
N LEU A 150 11.93 -13.50 1.32
CA LEU A 150 11.12 -14.31 0.41
C LEU A 150 10.75 -15.66 1.06
N GLN A 151 11.70 -16.33 1.71
CA GLN A 151 11.43 -17.59 2.43
C GLN A 151 10.40 -17.39 3.54
N THR A 152 10.49 -16.29 4.30
CA THR A 152 9.51 -15.93 5.33
C THR A 152 8.12 -15.70 4.73
N VAL A 153 8.04 -14.92 3.64
CA VAL A 153 6.77 -14.65 2.94
C VAL A 153 6.14 -15.94 2.42
N LEU A 154 6.93 -16.80 1.77
CA LEU A 154 6.44 -18.09 1.26
C LEU A 154 5.90 -18.98 2.38
N LYS A 155 6.57 -19.03 3.53
CA LYS A 155 6.07 -19.74 4.71
C LYS A 155 4.73 -19.18 5.19
N LEU A 156 4.61 -17.85 5.32
CA LEU A 156 3.36 -17.21 5.74
C LEU A 156 2.21 -17.47 4.77
N VAL A 157 2.50 -17.58 3.46
CA VAL A 157 1.51 -17.97 2.45
C VAL A 157 1.14 -19.45 2.59
N ALA A 158 2.11 -20.34 2.78
CA ALA A 158 1.86 -21.76 3.01
C ALA A 158 1.03 -22.02 4.27
N ASP A 159 1.29 -21.25 5.34
CA ASP A 159 0.54 -21.33 6.61
C ASP A 159 -0.85 -20.63 6.52
N GLY A 160 -1.24 -20.08 5.36
CA GLY A 160 -2.51 -19.40 5.14
C GLY A 160 -2.65 -18.03 5.83
N ARG A 161 -1.56 -17.50 6.39
CA ARG A 161 -1.52 -16.21 7.10
C ARG A 161 -1.44 -15.00 6.17
N LEU A 162 -0.94 -15.20 4.95
CA LEU A 162 -0.97 -14.23 3.86
C LEU A 162 -1.58 -14.90 2.62
N ARG A 163 -2.44 -14.19 1.92
CA ARG A 163 -3.08 -14.67 0.70
C ARG A 163 -2.76 -13.70 -0.45
N PRO A 164 -1.96 -14.14 -1.46
CA PRO A 164 -1.82 -13.36 -2.69
C PRO A 164 -3.19 -13.15 -3.34
N VAL A 165 -3.54 -11.89 -3.57
CA VAL A 165 -4.82 -11.56 -4.19
C VAL A 165 -4.66 -11.70 -5.71
N VAL A 166 -5.38 -12.64 -6.28
CA VAL A 166 -5.48 -12.86 -7.73
C VAL A 166 -6.90 -12.47 -8.14
N ASP A 167 -7.01 -11.47 -9.00
CA ASP A 167 -8.29 -11.01 -9.56
C ASP A 167 -8.84 -12.08 -10.51
N ARG A 168 -8.02 -12.45 -11.49
CA ARG A 168 -8.34 -13.52 -12.45
C ARG A 168 -7.10 -14.12 -13.07
N SER A 169 -7.28 -15.34 -13.63
CA SER A 169 -6.30 -16.06 -14.45
C SER A 169 -6.82 -16.09 -15.88
N MET A 170 -5.96 -15.80 -16.85
CA MET A 170 -6.29 -15.68 -18.26
C MET A 170 -5.27 -16.48 -19.09
N PRO A 171 -5.65 -17.03 -20.27
CA PRO A 171 -4.69 -17.61 -21.21
C PRO A 171 -3.68 -16.56 -21.67
N LEU A 172 -2.47 -16.98 -22.05
CA LEU A 172 -1.41 -16.08 -22.53
C LEU A 172 -1.82 -15.27 -23.77
N GLU A 173 -2.66 -15.84 -24.63
CA GLU A 173 -3.21 -15.20 -25.83
C GLU A 173 -4.05 -13.94 -25.51
N GLN A 174 -4.58 -13.85 -24.28
CA GLN A 174 -5.34 -12.70 -23.79
C GLN A 174 -4.47 -11.62 -23.12
N ALA A 175 -3.16 -11.64 -23.34
CA ALA A 175 -2.24 -10.68 -22.73
C ALA A 175 -2.60 -9.21 -23.04
N ALA A 176 -3.09 -8.93 -24.25
CA ALA A 176 -3.55 -7.58 -24.64
C ALA A 176 -4.76 -7.13 -23.80
N GLU A 177 -5.73 -8.02 -23.57
CA GLU A 177 -6.87 -7.76 -22.71
C GLU A 177 -6.45 -7.54 -21.25
N ALA A 178 -5.54 -8.37 -20.74
CA ALA A 178 -4.99 -8.23 -19.41
C ALA A 178 -4.30 -6.87 -19.21
N GLN A 179 -3.52 -6.41 -20.20
CA GLN A 179 -2.90 -5.08 -20.18
C GLN A 179 -3.93 -3.96 -20.20
N TRP A 180 -4.97 -4.07 -21.02
CA TRP A 180 -6.06 -3.11 -21.04
C TRP A 180 -6.75 -3.01 -19.68
N LEU A 181 -7.06 -4.15 -19.04
CA LEU A 181 -7.65 -4.19 -17.70
C LEU A 181 -6.76 -3.48 -16.65
N LEU A 182 -5.42 -3.62 -16.78
CA LEU A 182 -4.47 -2.90 -15.91
C LEU A 182 -4.52 -1.39 -16.16
N GLN A 183 -4.50 -0.95 -17.43
CA GLN A 183 -4.54 0.46 -17.81
C GLN A 183 -5.84 1.13 -17.34
N GLU A 184 -6.97 0.46 -17.54
CA GLU A 184 -8.29 0.92 -17.10
C GLU A 184 -8.53 0.76 -15.59
N ARG A 185 -7.52 0.24 -14.85
CA ARG A 185 -7.63 -0.03 -13.41
C ARG A 185 -8.83 -0.91 -13.02
N ARG A 186 -9.24 -1.83 -13.93
CA ARG A 186 -10.41 -2.73 -13.80
C ARG A 186 -10.03 -4.08 -13.18
N HIS A 187 -9.19 -4.05 -12.17
CA HIS A 187 -8.71 -5.24 -11.45
C HIS A 187 -8.52 -4.92 -9.96
N PHE A 188 -8.48 -5.95 -9.12
CA PHE A 188 -8.08 -5.87 -7.71
C PHE A 188 -7.09 -6.98 -7.38
N GLY A 189 -5.82 -6.62 -7.11
CA GLY A 189 -4.73 -7.57 -6.90
C GLY A 189 -3.93 -7.80 -8.17
N LYS A 190 -3.77 -9.06 -8.60
CA LYS A 190 -2.94 -9.47 -9.73
C LYS A 190 -3.77 -10.15 -10.81
N LEU A 191 -3.46 -9.86 -12.07
CA LEU A 191 -3.85 -10.66 -13.22
C LEU A 191 -2.76 -11.69 -13.48
N ILE A 192 -3.13 -12.95 -13.72
CA ILE A 192 -2.22 -14.04 -14.01
C ILE A 192 -2.43 -14.46 -15.45
N LEU A 193 -1.35 -14.60 -16.20
CA LEU A 193 -1.36 -15.20 -17.54
C LEU A 193 -0.77 -16.60 -17.43
N ASN A 194 -1.50 -17.58 -17.98
CA ASN A 194 -1.06 -18.96 -18.05
C ASN A 194 -0.60 -19.26 -19.48
N PRO A 195 0.61 -19.81 -19.67
CA PRO A 195 1.08 -20.25 -20.97
C PRO A 195 0.28 -21.42 -21.51
#